data_4872416ba95787c88cc9d420a51e0ffb
#
_entry.id   4872416ba95787c88cc9d420a51e0ffb
#
_cell.length_a   1.000
_cell.length_b   1.000
_cell.length_c   1.000
_cell.angle_alpha   90.00
_cell.angle_beta   90.00
_cell.angle_gamma   90.00
#
_symmetry.space_group_name_H-M   'P 1'
#
loop_
_entity.id
_entity.type
_entity.pdbx_description
1 polymer ?
#
loop_
_entity_poly.entity_id
_entity_poly.type
_entity_poly.pdbx_seq_one_letter_code
_entity_poly.pdbx_strand_id
1 'polypeptide(L)'
;RECEDGYYSVVAMLTAMPIDMMVQLDDIGIDFTTIDEYDLFLLLVGTLKEQDTSLVFADLDLKRFQAAVNEQNGNIVLVDESSGVVIDRAIHAQIAGALRKIHHLEKDNRKPANGEAKEYMIERARKKMRRQRNRENASQLEELIVALVNTEQYHYGFEGTRELSIYQFNESVRQIIKKIDYDNKMHGIYAGTVSAKDLSQDDWNWLTHK
;
A
#
# COMPACT_ATOMS: atom_id res chain seq x y z
N ARG A 1 -4.19 10.20 -15.28
CA ARG A 1 -3.50 10.83 -14.15
C ARG A 1 -4.46 11.06 -12.98
N GLU A 2 -5.56 11.81 -13.15
CA GLU A 2 -6.54 12.02 -12.05
C GLU A 2 -7.11 10.70 -11.52
N CYS A 3 -7.40 9.74 -12.40
CA CYS A 3 -7.88 8.42 -12.04
C CYS A 3 -6.82 7.59 -11.29
N GLU A 4 -5.54 7.74 -11.65
CA GLU A 4 -4.41 7.07 -10.99
C GLU A 4 -4.22 7.62 -9.58
N ASP A 5 -4.16 8.94 -9.42
CA ASP A 5 -3.98 9.59 -8.12
C ASP A 5 -5.16 9.26 -7.18
N GLY A 6 -6.39 9.23 -7.69
CA GLY A 6 -7.59 8.82 -6.96
C GLY A 6 -7.52 7.37 -6.49
N TYR A 7 -7.16 6.45 -7.38
CA TYR A 7 -7.02 5.03 -7.06
C TYR A 7 -5.98 4.79 -5.95
N TYR A 8 -4.77 5.34 -6.10
CA TYR A 8 -3.73 5.14 -5.09
C TYR A 8 -4.06 5.83 -3.76
N SER A 9 -4.81 6.95 -3.79
CA SER A 9 -5.32 7.59 -2.58
C SER A 9 -6.29 6.66 -1.83
N VAL A 10 -7.22 6.02 -2.53
CA VAL A 10 -8.16 5.03 -1.96
C VAL A 10 -7.40 3.84 -1.38
N VAL A 11 -6.46 3.26 -2.14
CA VAL A 11 -5.63 2.15 -1.66
C VAL A 11 -4.85 2.54 -0.40
N ALA A 12 -4.22 3.73 -0.40
CA ALA A 12 -3.47 4.23 0.74
C ALA A 12 -4.35 4.38 1.99
N MET A 13 -5.56 4.94 1.86
CA MET A 13 -6.50 5.09 2.98
C MET A 13 -7.00 3.74 3.52
N LEU A 14 -7.27 2.76 2.63
CA LEU A 14 -7.75 1.43 3.02
C LEU A 14 -6.67 0.55 3.64
N THR A 15 -5.40 0.84 3.37
CA THR A 15 -4.26 0.06 3.87
C THR A 15 -3.43 0.78 4.91
N ALA A 16 -3.82 2.03 5.27
CA ALA A 16 -3.08 2.87 6.22
C ALA A 16 -2.96 2.21 7.60
N MET A 17 -1.78 2.28 8.16
CA MET A 17 -1.54 2.01 9.57
C MET A 17 -1.53 3.34 10.35
N PRO A 18 -1.86 3.35 11.65
CA PRO A 18 -1.81 4.58 12.44
C PRO A 18 -0.48 5.32 12.37
N ILE A 19 0.63 4.60 12.26
CA ILE A 19 1.98 5.18 12.09
C ILE A 19 2.15 5.95 10.77
N ASP A 20 1.45 5.54 9.70
CA ASP A 20 1.51 6.23 8.40
C ASP A 20 0.84 7.60 8.46
N MET A 21 -0.15 7.74 9.35
CA MET A 21 -0.96 8.94 9.56
C MET A 21 -0.61 9.69 10.85
N MET A 22 0.58 9.40 11.45
CA MET A 22 0.95 9.94 12.76
C MET A 22 0.92 11.47 12.84
N VAL A 23 1.21 12.17 11.73
CA VAL A 23 1.21 13.63 11.68
C VAL A 23 -0.22 14.17 11.67
N GLN A 24 -1.09 13.59 10.86
CA GLN A 24 -2.51 13.99 10.75
C GLN A 24 -3.27 13.69 12.04
N LEU A 25 -2.99 12.53 12.65
CA LEU A 25 -3.57 12.15 13.95
C LEU A 25 -3.12 13.08 15.06
N ASP A 26 -1.83 13.43 15.11
CA ASP A 26 -1.27 14.39 16.05
C ASP A 26 -1.90 15.79 15.89
N ASP A 27 -2.13 16.24 14.64
CA ASP A 27 -2.77 17.53 14.35
C ASP A 27 -4.21 17.65 14.88
N ILE A 28 -4.91 16.50 15.04
CA ILE A 28 -6.26 16.42 15.61
C ILE A 28 -6.27 15.91 17.05
N GLY A 29 -5.10 15.79 17.69
CA GLY A 29 -4.94 15.40 19.07
C GLY A 29 -5.17 13.92 19.37
N ILE A 30 -5.10 13.05 18.36
CA ILE A 30 -5.20 11.59 18.51
C ILE A 30 -3.80 10.97 18.57
N ASP A 31 -3.53 10.20 19.61
CA ASP A 31 -2.29 9.44 19.73
C ASP A 31 -2.34 8.21 18.83
N PHE A 32 -1.50 8.19 17.79
CA PHE A 32 -1.44 7.08 16.82
C PHE A 32 -1.06 5.73 17.45
N THR A 33 -0.51 5.72 18.67
CA THR A 33 -0.14 4.49 19.37
C THR A 33 -1.30 3.83 20.11
N THR A 34 -2.43 4.54 20.28
CA THR A 34 -3.61 4.09 21.05
C THR A 34 -4.74 3.56 20.20
N ILE A 35 -4.71 3.80 18.89
CA ILE A 35 -5.71 3.32 17.95
C ILE A 35 -5.12 2.21 17.07
N ASP A 36 -5.98 1.37 16.53
CA ASP A 36 -5.57 0.34 15.58
C ASP A 36 -5.95 0.69 14.12
N GLU A 37 -5.67 -0.24 13.22
CA GLU A 37 -5.91 -0.09 11.78
C GLU A 37 -7.40 0.13 11.45
N TYR A 38 -8.30 -0.56 12.16
CA TYR A 38 -9.74 -0.43 11.94
C TYR A 38 -10.29 0.89 12.50
N ASP A 39 -9.80 1.31 13.66
CA ASP A 39 -10.19 2.60 14.25
C ASP A 39 -9.76 3.74 13.32
N LEU A 40 -8.56 3.65 12.73
CA LEU A 40 -8.10 4.61 11.71
C LEU A 40 -9.00 4.58 10.47
N PHE A 41 -9.37 3.39 9.98
CA PHE A 41 -10.28 3.26 8.85
C PHE A 41 -11.62 3.96 9.11
N LEU A 42 -12.20 3.80 10.31
CA LEU A 42 -13.43 4.49 10.69
C LEU A 42 -13.27 6.02 10.68
N LEU A 43 -12.11 6.54 11.07
CA LEU A 43 -11.80 7.99 10.97
C LEU A 43 -11.70 8.46 9.51
N LEU A 44 -11.16 7.63 8.62
CA LEU A 44 -10.94 7.97 7.21
C LEU A 44 -12.18 7.72 6.33
N VAL A 45 -13.18 6.98 6.80
CA VAL A 45 -14.33 6.58 5.99
C VAL A 45 -15.11 7.76 5.42
N GLY A 46 -15.18 8.88 6.14
CA GLY A 46 -15.80 10.11 5.65
C GLY A 46 -15.11 10.62 4.37
N THR A 47 -13.79 10.70 4.38
CA THR A 47 -12.99 11.09 3.22
C THR A 47 -13.05 10.06 2.10
N LEU A 48 -13.05 8.76 2.43
CA LEU A 48 -13.22 7.67 1.45
C LEU A 48 -14.54 7.75 0.69
N LYS A 49 -15.62 8.13 1.36
CA LYS A 49 -16.93 8.32 0.73
C LYS A 49 -16.96 9.44 -0.31
N GLU A 50 -16.06 10.40 -0.24
CA GLU A 50 -15.93 11.48 -1.21
C GLU A 50 -15.09 11.10 -2.44
N GLN A 51 -14.34 9.97 -2.36
CA GLN A 51 -13.52 9.47 -3.46
C GLN A 51 -14.31 8.54 -4.40
N ASP A 52 -13.81 8.38 -5.62
CA ASP A 52 -14.26 7.30 -6.50
C ASP A 52 -13.62 5.97 -6.06
N THR A 53 -14.41 5.11 -5.45
CA THR A 53 -13.97 3.81 -4.95
C THR A 53 -14.33 2.66 -5.88
N SER A 54 -14.90 2.93 -7.06
CA SER A 54 -15.39 1.92 -8.01
C SER A 54 -14.31 0.95 -8.51
N LEU A 55 -13.07 1.43 -8.67
CA LEU A 55 -11.93 0.59 -9.07
C LEU A 55 -11.51 -0.44 -7.99
N VAL A 56 -11.91 -0.24 -6.73
CA VAL A 56 -11.63 -1.16 -5.63
C VAL A 56 -12.84 -2.02 -5.28
N PHE A 57 -14.02 -1.40 -5.23
CA PHE A 57 -15.24 -2.02 -4.71
C PHE A 57 -16.28 -2.33 -5.79
N ALA A 58 -15.99 -2.03 -7.06
CA ALA A 58 -16.92 -2.21 -8.19
C ALA A 58 -18.28 -1.53 -7.92
N ASP A 59 -19.36 -2.31 -7.80
CA ASP A 59 -20.71 -1.81 -7.60
C ASP A 59 -21.04 -1.44 -6.14
N LEU A 60 -20.12 -1.65 -5.21
CA LEU A 60 -20.32 -1.33 -3.80
C LEU A 60 -20.02 0.15 -3.53
N ASP A 61 -21.06 0.94 -3.28
CA ASP A 61 -20.94 2.37 -3.01
C ASP A 61 -20.77 2.63 -1.50
N LEU A 62 -19.57 3.04 -1.09
CA LEU A 62 -19.27 3.37 0.32
C LEU A 62 -20.14 4.50 0.88
N LYS A 63 -20.76 5.35 0.04
CA LYS A 63 -21.65 6.42 0.50
C LYS A 63 -22.90 5.89 1.19
N ARG A 64 -23.33 4.67 0.86
CA ARG A 64 -24.50 4.02 1.47
C ARG A 64 -24.23 3.49 2.88
N PHE A 65 -22.97 3.25 3.23
CA PHE A 65 -22.61 2.69 4.53
C PHE A 65 -22.80 3.71 5.65
N GLN A 66 -23.42 3.28 6.73
CA GLN A 66 -23.60 4.06 7.95
C GLN A 66 -22.91 3.36 9.11
N ALA A 67 -22.41 4.15 10.06
CA ALA A 67 -21.87 3.60 11.29
C ALA A 67 -22.99 3.10 12.17
N ALA A 68 -22.90 1.86 12.62
CA ALA A 68 -23.82 1.21 13.53
C ALA A 68 -23.04 0.51 14.66
N VAL A 69 -23.68 0.26 15.78
CA VAL A 69 -23.11 -0.52 16.87
C VAL A 69 -23.59 -1.97 16.73
N ASN A 70 -22.66 -2.90 16.70
CA ASN A 70 -22.98 -4.33 16.72
C ASN A 70 -23.47 -4.69 18.13
N GLU A 71 -24.74 -5.10 18.24
CA GLU A 71 -25.39 -5.41 19.52
C GLU A 71 -24.74 -6.57 20.29
N GLN A 72 -24.03 -7.48 19.59
CA GLN A 72 -23.41 -8.64 20.21
C GLN A 72 -22.10 -8.34 20.93
N ASN A 73 -21.33 -7.36 20.45
CA ASN A 73 -19.99 -7.08 20.97
C ASN A 73 -19.71 -5.61 21.26
N GLY A 74 -20.68 -4.72 20.97
CA GLY A 74 -20.55 -3.27 21.20
C GLY A 74 -19.59 -2.54 20.24
N ASN A 75 -19.04 -3.22 19.23
CA ASN A 75 -18.11 -2.61 18.30
C ASN A 75 -18.82 -1.79 17.22
N ILE A 76 -18.18 -0.73 16.77
CA ILE A 76 -18.66 0.05 15.62
C ILE A 76 -18.41 -0.76 14.35
N VAL A 77 -19.41 -0.82 13.50
CA VAL A 77 -19.35 -1.45 12.16
C VAL A 77 -19.96 -0.51 11.13
N LEU A 78 -19.60 -0.68 9.87
CA LEU A 78 -20.24 0.02 8.76
C LEU A 78 -21.26 -0.91 8.11
N VAL A 79 -22.48 -0.43 7.94
CA VAL A 79 -23.59 -1.22 7.39
C VAL A 79 -24.20 -0.49 6.21
N ASP A 80 -24.38 -1.19 5.10
CA ASP A 80 -25.28 -0.78 4.02
C ASP A 80 -26.57 -1.60 4.16
N GLU A 81 -27.62 -0.98 4.67
CA GLU A 81 -28.93 -1.63 4.86
C GLU A 81 -29.55 -2.09 3.54
N SER A 82 -29.23 -1.41 2.42
CA SER A 82 -29.81 -1.72 1.12
C SER A 82 -29.28 -3.02 0.51
N SER A 83 -28.02 -3.33 0.73
CA SER A 83 -27.35 -4.55 0.26
C SER A 83 -27.19 -5.62 1.35
N GLY A 84 -27.39 -5.26 2.62
CA GLY A 84 -27.13 -6.11 3.76
C GLY A 84 -25.64 -6.36 4.02
N VAL A 85 -24.74 -5.59 3.38
CA VAL A 85 -23.30 -5.74 3.54
C VAL A 85 -22.85 -5.04 4.82
N VAL A 86 -22.00 -5.72 5.60
CA VAL A 86 -21.39 -5.19 6.81
C VAL A 86 -19.88 -5.21 6.67
N ILE A 87 -19.23 -4.08 6.93
CA ILE A 87 -17.79 -4.00 7.04
C ILE A 87 -17.43 -3.84 8.52
N ASP A 88 -17.02 -4.95 9.11
CA ASP A 88 -16.48 -4.99 10.45
C ASP A 88 -14.94 -5.03 10.40
N ARG A 89 -14.31 -5.15 11.58
CA ARG A 89 -12.86 -5.25 11.73
C ARG A 89 -12.26 -6.41 10.93
N ALA A 90 -12.94 -7.56 10.86
CA ALA A 90 -12.43 -8.74 10.15
C ALA A 90 -12.51 -8.56 8.63
N ILE A 91 -13.62 -8.02 8.14
CA ILE A 91 -13.80 -7.72 6.70
C ILE A 91 -12.82 -6.65 6.26
N HIS A 92 -12.68 -5.55 7.03
CA HIS A 92 -11.67 -4.53 6.73
C HIS A 92 -10.26 -5.13 6.67
N ALA A 93 -9.87 -5.96 7.63
CA ALA A 93 -8.55 -6.61 7.62
C ALA A 93 -8.33 -7.48 6.38
N GLN A 94 -9.38 -8.15 5.86
CA GLN A 94 -9.32 -8.92 4.62
C GLN A 94 -9.14 -8.00 3.40
N ILE A 95 -9.90 -6.91 3.31
CA ILE A 95 -9.79 -5.91 2.24
C ILE A 95 -8.38 -5.32 2.23
N ALA A 96 -7.91 -4.81 3.35
CA ALA A 96 -6.58 -4.24 3.48
C ALA A 96 -5.47 -5.26 3.18
N GLY A 97 -5.65 -6.51 3.62
CA GLY A 97 -4.73 -7.61 3.32
C GLY A 97 -4.65 -7.95 1.83
N ALA A 98 -5.80 -7.98 1.14
CA ALA A 98 -5.86 -8.21 -0.30
C ALA A 98 -5.17 -7.06 -1.08
N LEU A 99 -5.48 -5.81 -0.72
CA LEU A 99 -4.85 -4.65 -1.35
C LEU A 99 -3.33 -4.61 -1.12
N ARG A 100 -2.87 -4.90 0.11
CA ARG A 100 -1.43 -4.99 0.39
C ARG A 100 -0.76 -6.06 -0.45
N LYS A 101 -1.39 -7.22 -0.61
CA LYS A 101 -0.87 -8.28 -1.47
C LYS A 101 -0.78 -7.84 -2.93
N ILE A 102 -1.81 -7.17 -3.45
CA ILE A 102 -1.86 -6.67 -4.83
C ILE A 102 -0.76 -5.63 -5.09
N HIS A 103 -0.51 -4.76 -4.12
CA HIS A 103 0.43 -3.64 -4.24
C HIS A 103 1.79 -3.87 -3.58
N HIS A 104 2.05 -5.08 -3.05
CA HIS A 104 3.29 -5.43 -2.33
C HIS A 104 3.59 -4.47 -1.17
N LEU A 105 2.53 -4.01 -0.46
CA LEU A 105 2.67 -3.12 0.68
C LEU A 105 2.88 -3.93 1.96
N GLU A 106 3.84 -3.52 2.77
CA GLU A 106 4.10 -4.11 4.08
C GLU A 106 3.46 -3.29 5.20
N LYS A 107 3.01 -3.96 6.26
CA LYS A 107 2.54 -3.27 7.46
C LYS A 107 3.71 -2.69 8.22
N ASP A 108 3.68 -1.40 8.50
CA ASP A 108 4.60 -0.78 9.44
C ASP A 108 4.07 -0.91 10.88
N ASN A 109 4.56 -1.91 11.58
CA ASN A 109 4.18 -2.20 12.97
C ASN A 109 5.15 -1.59 14.00
N ARG A 110 6.04 -0.69 13.59
CA ARG A 110 7.00 -0.05 14.51
C ARG A 110 6.26 0.76 15.56
N LYS A 111 6.70 0.63 16.80
CA LYS A 111 6.18 1.41 17.93
C LYS A 111 7.31 2.27 18.51
N PRO A 112 7.03 3.50 18.93
CA PRO A 112 8.02 4.30 19.64
C PRO A 112 8.35 3.66 20.98
N ALA A 113 9.63 3.75 21.40
CA ALA A 113 10.09 3.17 22.65
C ALA A 113 9.58 3.96 23.88
N ASN A 114 9.37 5.26 23.73
CA ASN A 114 8.91 6.19 24.76
C ASN A 114 8.31 7.45 24.13
N GLY A 115 7.87 8.41 24.95
CA GLY A 115 7.28 9.67 24.52
C GLY A 115 8.21 10.51 23.66
N GLU A 116 9.48 10.63 24.02
CA GLU A 116 10.47 11.39 23.26
C GLU A 116 10.70 10.78 21.85
N ALA A 117 10.80 9.45 21.79
CA ALA A 117 10.90 8.75 20.50
C ALA A 117 9.66 8.98 19.62
N LYS A 118 8.46 9.03 20.23
CA LYS A 118 7.21 9.34 19.52
C LYS A 118 7.26 10.75 18.93
N GLU A 119 7.58 11.76 19.74
CA GLU A 119 7.68 13.14 19.26
C GLU A 119 8.73 13.29 18.15
N TYR A 120 9.88 12.66 18.30
CA TYR A 120 10.91 12.65 17.27
C TYR A 120 10.41 12.02 15.94
N MET A 121 9.68 10.91 16.02
CA MET A 121 9.07 10.26 14.83
C MET A 121 8.10 11.20 14.12
N ILE A 122 7.20 11.86 14.85
CA ILE A 122 6.23 12.83 14.32
C ILE A 122 6.96 14.02 13.66
N GLU A 123 7.92 14.62 14.34
CA GLU A 123 8.70 15.74 13.76
C GLU A 123 9.44 15.35 12.48
N ARG A 124 10.06 14.18 12.48
CA ARG A 124 10.76 13.66 11.30
C ARG A 124 9.79 13.44 10.13
N ALA A 125 8.60 12.89 10.41
CA ALA A 125 7.56 12.71 9.41
C ALA A 125 7.05 14.07 8.88
N ARG A 126 6.81 15.06 9.73
CA ARG A 126 6.45 16.44 9.31
C ARG A 126 7.51 17.05 8.39
N LYS A 127 8.78 16.91 8.71
CA LYS A 127 9.89 17.40 7.86
C LYS A 127 9.91 16.70 6.51
N LYS A 128 9.65 15.36 6.48
CA LYS A 128 9.56 14.58 5.24
C LYS A 128 8.40 15.05 4.37
N MET A 129 7.20 15.21 4.94
CA MET A 129 6.01 15.68 4.23
C MET A 129 6.21 17.06 3.61
N ARG A 130 6.81 18.02 4.34
CA ARG A 130 7.13 19.36 3.80
C ARG A 130 8.07 19.30 2.58
N ARG A 131 9.04 18.38 2.58
CA ARG A 131 9.96 18.18 1.45
C ARG A 131 9.28 17.55 0.24
N GLN A 132 8.35 16.63 0.48
CA GLN A 132 7.60 15.95 -0.59
C GLN A 132 6.57 16.85 -1.25
N ARG A 133 5.98 17.80 -0.53
CA ARG A 133 4.97 18.74 -1.03
C ARG A 133 5.48 19.62 -2.19
N ASN A 134 6.80 19.79 -2.30
CA ASN A 134 7.44 20.59 -3.34
C ASN A 134 7.89 19.76 -4.56
N ARG A 135 7.59 18.46 -4.59
CA ARG A 135 7.88 17.62 -5.76
C ARG A 135 6.64 17.51 -6.62
N GLU A 136 6.80 17.79 -7.92
CA GLU A 136 5.75 17.48 -8.89
C GLU A 136 5.52 15.97 -8.91
N ASN A 137 4.26 15.56 -8.76
CA ASN A 137 3.87 14.17 -8.92
C ASN A 137 3.84 13.86 -10.43
N ALA A 138 4.91 13.27 -10.94
CA ALA A 138 4.86 12.62 -12.25
C ALA A 138 4.04 11.32 -12.13
N SER A 139 3.34 10.91 -13.20
CA SER A 139 2.68 9.60 -13.26
C SER A 139 3.73 8.51 -13.17
N GLN A 140 3.78 7.82 -12.04
CA GLN A 140 4.73 6.75 -11.82
C GLN A 140 4.36 5.50 -12.63
N LEU A 141 3.07 5.25 -12.83
CA LEU A 141 2.57 4.09 -13.56
C LEU A 141 2.93 4.19 -15.05
N GLU A 142 2.74 5.37 -15.67
CA GLU A 142 3.08 5.57 -17.08
C GLU A 142 4.58 5.38 -17.34
N GLU A 143 5.43 6.01 -16.52
CA GLU A 143 6.88 5.84 -16.61
C GLU A 143 7.31 4.39 -16.41
N LEU A 144 6.69 3.69 -15.46
CA LEU A 144 6.96 2.28 -15.20
C LEU A 144 6.53 1.39 -16.36
N ILE A 145 5.36 1.62 -16.97
CA ILE A 145 4.91 0.89 -18.15
C ILE A 145 5.90 1.08 -19.31
N VAL A 146 6.31 2.32 -19.57
CA VAL A 146 7.29 2.61 -20.62
C VAL A 146 8.62 1.90 -20.35
N ALA A 147 9.11 1.93 -19.11
CA ALA A 147 10.33 1.25 -18.73
C ALA A 147 10.23 -0.26 -18.94
N LEU A 148 9.12 -0.87 -18.49
CA LEU A 148 8.92 -2.32 -18.62
C LEU A 148 8.81 -2.79 -20.06
N VAL A 149 8.01 -2.12 -20.90
CA VAL A 149 7.82 -2.49 -22.32
C VAL A 149 9.15 -2.45 -23.07
N ASN A 150 10.09 -1.62 -22.65
CA ASN A 150 11.44 -1.54 -23.22
C ASN A 150 12.47 -2.44 -22.49
N THR A 151 12.05 -3.29 -21.55
CA THR A 151 12.92 -4.23 -20.84
C THR A 151 12.89 -5.58 -21.53
N GLU A 152 14.06 -6.16 -21.80
CA GLU A 152 14.22 -7.43 -22.56
C GLU A 152 13.44 -8.60 -21.93
N GLN A 153 13.32 -8.61 -20.60
CA GLN A 153 12.65 -9.66 -19.84
C GLN A 153 11.12 -9.54 -19.85
N TYR A 154 10.56 -8.43 -20.37
CA TYR A 154 9.12 -8.20 -20.39
C TYR A 154 8.53 -8.55 -21.76
N HIS A 155 7.59 -9.49 -21.78
CA HIS A 155 7.07 -10.06 -23.02
C HIS A 155 5.84 -9.36 -23.60
N TYR A 156 5.30 -8.36 -22.90
CA TYR A 156 4.09 -7.64 -23.33
C TYR A 156 4.48 -6.30 -23.97
N GLY A 157 3.82 -5.95 -25.07
CA GLY A 157 3.81 -4.58 -25.59
C GLY A 157 2.81 -3.70 -24.83
N PHE A 158 2.67 -2.44 -25.24
CA PHE A 158 1.76 -1.48 -24.58
C PHE A 158 0.31 -1.96 -24.53
N GLU A 159 -0.20 -2.60 -25.59
CA GLU A 159 -1.56 -3.12 -25.61
C GLU A 159 -1.72 -4.30 -24.66
N GLY A 160 -0.84 -5.30 -24.74
CA GLY A 160 -0.88 -6.45 -23.85
C GLY A 160 -0.72 -6.09 -22.38
N THR A 161 0.05 -5.04 -22.07
CA THR A 161 0.18 -4.55 -20.70
C THR A 161 -1.13 -3.98 -20.15
N ARG A 162 -1.96 -3.35 -20.98
CA ARG A 162 -3.28 -2.81 -20.58
C ARG A 162 -4.30 -3.90 -20.26
N GLU A 163 -4.13 -5.09 -20.78
CA GLU A 163 -5.00 -6.26 -20.54
C GLU A 163 -4.68 -6.97 -19.21
N LEU A 164 -3.52 -6.68 -18.61
CA LEU A 164 -3.14 -7.28 -17.34
C LEU A 164 -3.96 -6.67 -16.19
N SER A 165 -4.33 -7.52 -15.22
CA SER A 165 -4.80 -7.01 -13.94
C SER A 165 -3.66 -6.28 -13.23
N ILE A 166 -3.99 -5.34 -12.36
CA ILE A 166 -2.98 -4.61 -11.56
C ILE A 166 -2.09 -5.56 -10.74
N TYR A 167 -2.65 -6.68 -10.27
CA TYR A 167 -1.89 -7.72 -9.59
C TYR A 167 -0.86 -8.38 -10.51
N GLN A 168 -1.26 -8.80 -11.72
CA GLN A 168 -0.35 -9.43 -12.69
C GLN A 168 0.74 -8.45 -13.12
N PHE A 169 0.39 -7.19 -13.33
CA PHE A 169 1.33 -6.13 -13.65
C PHE A 169 2.37 -5.96 -12.53
N ASN A 170 1.94 -5.77 -11.28
CA ASN A 170 2.83 -5.58 -10.13
C ASN A 170 3.72 -6.83 -9.88
N GLU A 171 3.17 -8.03 -10.03
CA GLU A 171 3.96 -9.27 -9.94
C GLU A 171 5.03 -9.35 -11.05
N SER A 172 4.69 -8.96 -12.28
CA SER A 172 5.65 -8.91 -13.38
C SER A 172 6.81 -7.96 -13.09
N VAL A 173 6.49 -6.75 -12.61
CA VAL A 173 7.50 -5.76 -12.17
C VAL A 173 8.43 -6.38 -11.12
N ARG A 174 7.85 -6.97 -10.09
CA ARG A 174 8.60 -7.57 -8.98
C ARG A 174 9.53 -8.68 -9.45
N GLN A 175 9.04 -9.57 -10.31
CA GLN A 175 9.83 -10.70 -10.81
C GLN A 175 10.97 -10.23 -11.73
N ILE A 176 10.73 -9.23 -12.56
CA ILE A 176 11.77 -8.64 -13.42
C ILE A 176 12.87 -8.00 -12.58
N ILE A 177 12.51 -7.21 -11.57
CA ILE A 177 13.50 -6.60 -10.66
C ILE A 177 14.34 -7.67 -9.96
N LYS A 178 13.71 -8.73 -9.44
CA LYS A 178 14.43 -9.85 -8.81
C LYS A 178 15.37 -10.55 -9.79
N LYS A 179 14.92 -10.77 -11.03
CA LYS A 179 15.73 -11.43 -12.05
C LYS A 179 16.95 -10.58 -12.41
N ILE A 180 16.77 -9.28 -12.61
CA ILE A 180 17.86 -8.35 -12.91
C ILE A 180 18.86 -8.29 -11.73
N ASP A 181 18.38 -8.22 -10.51
CA ASP A 181 19.23 -8.20 -9.31
C ASP A 181 20.04 -9.50 -9.19
N TYR A 182 19.39 -10.65 -9.41
CA TYR A 182 20.06 -11.95 -9.44
C TYR A 182 21.16 -11.99 -10.52
N ASP A 183 20.85 -11.58 -11.76
CA ASP A 183 21.81 -11.60 -12.85
C ASP A 183 23.01 -10.70 -12.55
N ASN A 184 22.78 -9.50 -12.02
CA ASN A 184 23.84 -8.57 -11.61
C ASN A 184 24.75 -9.18 -10.52
N LYS A 185 24.17 -9.85 -9.52
CA LYS A 185 24.91 -10.55 -8.48
C LYS A 185 25.76 -11.69 -9.04
N MET A 186 25.17 -12.50 -9.93
CA MET A 186 25.89 -13.60 -10.59
C MET A 186 27.05 -13.06 -11.45
N HIS A 187 26.81 -12.02 -12.26
CA HIS A 187 27.88 -11.37 -13.00
C HIS A 187 28.99 -10.82 -12.10
N GLY A 188 28.62 -10.21 -10.95
CA GLY A 188 29.57 -9.72 -9.96
C GLY A 188 30.45 -10.84 -9.37
N ILE A 189 29.86 -12.02 -9.11
CA ILE A 189 30.61 -13.20 -8.62
C ILE A 189 31.57 -13.70 -9.70
N TYR A 190 31.12 -13.88 -10.94
CA TYR A 190 31.96 -14.35 -12.04
C TYR A 190 33.09 -13.36 -12.37
N ALA A 191 32.84 -12.06 -12.21
CA ALA A 191 33.86 -11.02 -12.37
C ALA A 191 34.79 -10.87 -11.15
N GLY A 192 34.53 -11.56 -10.04
CA GLY A 192 35.31 -11.47 -8.80
C GLY A 192 35.11 -10.16 -8.01
N THR A 193 34.08 -9.38 -8.34
CA THR A 193 33.75 -8.11 -7.65
C THR A 193 32.79 -8.30 -6.48
N VAL A 194 32.07 -9.43 -6.43
CA VAL A 194 31.17 -9.81 -5.35
C VAL A 194 31.61 -11.15 -4.78
N SER A 195 31.72 -11.25 -3.46
CA SER A 195 32.04 -12.52 -2.81
C SER A 195 30.79 -13.39 -2.67
N ALA A 196 30.87 -14.63 -3.13
CA ALA A 196 29.77 -15.60 -2.97
C ALA A 196 29.40 -15.86 -1.49
N LYS A 197 30.31 -15.56 -0.55
CA LYS A 197 30.08 -15.72 0.89
C LYS A 197 29.22 -14.61 1.49
N ASP A 198 29.11 -13.47 0.81
CA ASP A 198 28.34 -12.31 1.25
C ASP A 198 26.88 -12.40 0.80
N LEU A 199 26.52 -13.41 0.01
CA LEU A 199 25.17 -13.65 -0.47
C LEU A 199 24.35 -14.45 0.54
N SER A 200 23.10 -14.02 0.76
CA SER A 200 22.12 -14.80 1.50
C SER A 200 21.59 -15.97 0.67
N GLN A 201 20.93 -16.93 1.30
CA GLN A 201 20.30 -18.05 0.58
C GLN A 201 19.22 -17.57 -0.42
N ASP A 202 18.56 -16.45 -0.14
CA ASP A 202 17.55 -15.86 -1.00
C ASP A 202 18.16 -15.26 -2.27
N ASP A 203 19.42 -14.82 -2.23
CA ASP A 203 20.13 -14.27 -3.40
C ASP A 203 20.47 -15.32 -4.45
N TRP A 204 20.47 -16.62 -4.06
CA TRP A 204 20.77 -17.73 -4.96
C TRP A 204 19.55 -18.23 -5.74
N ASN A 205 18.33 -17.76 -5.41
CA ASN A 205 17.12 -18.23 -6.04
C ASN A 205 16.08 -17.12 -6.22
N TRP A 206 16.09 -16.49 -7.39
CA TRP A 206 15.12 -15.43 -7.73
C TRP A 206 13.66 -15.93 -7.88
N LEU A 207 13.44 -17.25 -7.99
CA LEU A 207 12.12 -17.87 -8.11
C LEU A 207 11.41 -18.06 -6.78
N THR A 208 12.11 -17.98 -5.65
CA THR A 208 11.49 -18.17 -4.33
C THR A 208 10.61 -16.98 -3.95
N HIS A 209 9.40 -17.29 -3.53
CA HIS A 209 8.49 -16.35 -2.89
C HIS A 209 8.70 -16.43 -1.36
N LYS A 210 9.02 -15.31 -0.74
CA LYS A 210 8.76 -15.11 0.68
C LYS A 210 7.55 -14.25 0.85
#